data_cb35438425ef8ff74cf1e4d9311f2584
#
_entry.id   cb35438425ef8ff74cf1e4d9311f2584
#
_cell.length_a   1.000
_cell.length_b   1.000
_cell.length_c   1.000
_cell.angle_alpha   90.00
_cell.angle_beta   90.00
_cell.angle_gamma   90.00
#
_symmetry.space_group_name_H-M   'P 1'
#
loop_
_entity.id
_entity.type
_entity.pdbx_description
1 polymer ?
#
loop_
_entity_poly.entity_id
_entity_poly.type
_entity_poly.pdbx_seq_one_letter_code
_entity_poly.pdbx_strand_id
1 'polypeptide(L)'
;MEIFAANWRLAAVAALFFVGIVSRRTGVASEKQGRALLAFVFNIGLPILIFGALAGVQLKREHALLPVAAICVSLAGWGAAAFVARRFGLPRIGEGAMVMCAMSLNNSMIYPFAALSLGAAAFSQLVAFDMGHALLVWTVTTVVACKYGGHADDIPVLLRRTLLAPPLWVLFISLALNLGGAPIPRKFLHAVLLVGQFAILAVPLAMGLLVSARGLRRPEVISAVALRSGFGVLVGLTLVWLFGLSGSGAAIAIIGSAAPIGFTAVVLSSREGLDLDLAASAAAISVFLGSLWIPLAMFFVPR
;
A
#
# COMPACT_ATOMS: atom_id res chain seq x y z
N MET A 1 -21.53 18.34 0.49
CA MET A 1 -21.89 16.99 0.00
C MET A 1 -20.68 16.17 -0.45
N GLU A 2 -19.66 16.77 -1.07
CA GLU A 2 -18.47 16.07 -1.57
C GLU A 2 -17.55 15.50 -0.48
N ILE A 3 -17.41 16.16 0.65
CA ILE A 3 -16.67 15.64 1.84
C ILE A 3 -17.37 14.38 2.40
N PHE A 4 -18.69 14.28 2.31
CA PHE A 4 -19.44 13.09 2.68
C PHE A 4 -19.19 11.91 1.72
N ALA A 5 -18.99 12.18 0.42
CA ALA A 5 -18.72 11.14 -0.59
C ALA A 5 -17.32 10.51 -0.43
N ALA A 6 -16.32 11.23 0.10
CA ALA A 6 -15.01 10.67 0.43
C ALA A 6 -15.05 9.86 1.75
N ASN A 7 -15.87 10.29 2.71
CA ASN A 7 -15.94 9.68 4.04
C ASN A 7 -16.63 8.32 4.06
N TRP A 8 -17.57 7.99 3.12
CA TRP A 8 -18.22 6.70 3.11
C TRP A 8 -17.25 5.53 2.89
N ARG A 9 -16.20 5.73 2.07
CA ARG A 9 -15.17 4.69 1.83
C ARG A 9 -14.38 4.40 3.09
N LEU A 10 -14.00 5.43 3.84
CA LEU A 10 -13.33 5.27 5.13
C LEU A 10 -14.24 4.61 6.16
N ALA A 11 -15.51 5.03 6.20
CA ALA A 11 -16.53 4.39 7.03
C ALA A 11 -16.72 2.91 6.66
N ALA A 12 -16.74 2.59 5.36
CA ALA A 12 -16.84 1.21 4.88
C ALA A 12 -15.60 0.38 5.27
N VAL A 13 -14.39 0.92 5.14
CA VAL A 13 -13.14 0.26 5.58
C VAL A 13 -13.20 -0.02 7.08
N ALA A 14 -13.56 0.98 7.90
CA ALA A 14 -13.71 0.81 9.34
C ALA A 14 -14.79 -0.21 9.69
N ALA A 15 -15.97 -0.11 9.07
CA ALA A 15 -17.09 -1.04 9.31
C ALA A 15 -16.69 -2.48 8.98
N LEU A 16 -16.08 -2.72 7.82
CA LEU A 16 -15.61 -4.06 7.42
C LEU A 16 -14.55 -4.62 8.37
N PHE A 17 -13.65 -3.76 8.86
CA PHE A 17 -12.66 -4.17 9.85
C PHE A 17 -13.34 -4.62 11.16
N PHE A 18 -14.29 -3.83 11.68
CA PHE A 18 -15.05 -4.21 12.88
C PHE A 18 -15.92 -5.43 12.65
N VAL A 19 -16.56 -5.58 11.49
CA VAL A 19 -17.28 -6.80 11.11
C VAL A 19 -16.35 -8.01 11.17
N GLY A 20 -15.12 -7.90 10.68
CA GLY A 20 -14.13 -8.95 10.79
C GLY A 20 -13.83 -9.35 12.25
N ILE A 21 -13.59 -8.35 13.13
CA ILE A 21 -13.36 -8.60 14.56
C ILE A 21 -14.56 -9.31 15.21
N VAL A 22 -15.76 -8.80 14.97
CA VAL A 22 -17.00 -9.37 15.53
C VAL A 22 -17.20 -10.80 15.02
N SER A 23 -17.08 -11.02 13.70
CA SER A 23 -17.23 -12.35 13.09
C SER A 23 -16.25 -13.38 13.66
N ARG A 24 -15.01 -12.97 13.95
CA ARG A 24 -14.04 -13.85 14.63
C ARG A 24 -14.43 -14.13 16.07
N ARG A 25 -14.85 -13.10 16.84
CA ARG A 25 -15.24 -13.27 18.25
C ARG A 25 -16.48 -14.12 18.43
N THR A 26 -17.43 -14.04 17.52
CA THR A 26 -18.67 -14.82 17.53
C THR A 26 -18.50 -16.22 16.93
N GLY A 27 -17.34 -16.55 16.37
CA GLY A 27 -17.10 -17.85 15.74
C GLY A 27 -17.74 -18.01 14.35
N VAL A 28 -18.36 -16.96 13.79
CA VAL A 28 -18.96 -16.97 12.43
C VAL A 28 -17.88 -17.11 11.35
N ALA A 29 -16.71 -16.52 11.58
CA ALA A 29 -15.59 -16.62 10.67
C ALA A 29 -14.27 -16.87 11.43
N SER A 30 -13.29 -17.44 10.73
CA SER A 30 -12.03 -17.90 11.27
C SER A 30 -10.82 -17.20 10.62
N GLU A 31 -9.64 -17.31 11.22
CA GLU A 31 -8.38 -16.85 10.61
C GLU A 31 -8.11 -17.50 9.25
N LYS A 32 -8.53 -18.77 9.06
CA LYS A 32 -8.39 -19.48 7.78
C LYS A 32 -9.13 -18.74 6.66
N GLN A 33 -10.34 -18.26 6.94
CA GLN A 33 -11.14 -17.47 5.99
C GLN A 33 -10.51 -16.09 5.75
N GLY A 34 -9.94 -15.45 6.78
CA GLY A 34 -9.17 -14.21 6.61
C GLY A 34 -7.99 -14.38 5.64
N ARG A 35 -7.21 -15.47 5.78
CA ARG A 35 -6.12 -15.81 4.86
C ARG A 35 -6.63 -16.12 3.45
N ALA A 36 -7.76 -16.79 3.31
CA ALA A 36 -8.37 -17.06 2.01
C ALA A 36 -8.82 -15.77 1.30
N LEU A 37 -9.38 -14.81 2.03
CA LEU A 37 -9.70 -13.48 1.49
C LEU A 37 -8.45 -12.75 1.00
N LEU A 38 -7.34 -12.79 1.75
CA LEU A 38 -6.07 -12.19 1.29
C LEU A 38 -5.53 -12.88 0.05
N ALA A 39 -5.64 -14.20 -0.06
CA ALA A 39 -5.26 -14.94 -1.25
C ALA A 39 -6.13 -14.57 -2.47
N PHE A 40 -7.44 -14.40 -2.30
CA PHE A 40 -8.35 -13.89 -3.32
C PHE A 40 -7.93 -12.49 -3.78
N VAL A 41 -7.67 -11.58 -2.84
CA VAL A 41 -7.20 -10.22 -3.17
C VAL A 41 -5.89 -10.26 -3.95
N PHE A 42 -4.92 -11.08 -3.52
CA PHE A 42 -3.63 -11.19 -4.20
C PHE A 42 -3.77 -11.69 -5.64
N ASN A 43 -4.55 -12.75 -5.85
CA ASN A 43 -4.60 -13.42 -7.16
C ASN A 43 -5.60 -12.77 -8.14
N ILE A 44 -6.61 -12.06 -7.64
CA ILE A 44 -7.71 -11.53 -8.46
C ILE A 44 -7.89 -10.02 -8.23
N GLY A 45 -8.08 -9.58 -6.99
CA GLY A 45 -8.41 -8.20 -6.67
C GLY A 45 -7.34 -7.20 -7.06
N LEU A 46 -6.08 -7.48 -6.69
CA LEU A 46 -4.94 -6.62 -7.02
C LEU A 46 -4.65 -6.55 -8.53
N PRO A 47 -4.60 -7.65 -9.28
CA PRO A 47 -4.50 -7.60 -10.74
C PRO A 47 -5.53 -6.69 -11.40
N ILE A 48 -6.80 -6.84 -11.04
CA ILE A 48 -7.88 -6.01 -11.58
C ILE A 48 -7.67 -4.54 -11.20
N LEU A 49 -7.33 -4.25 -9.95
CA LEU A 49 -7.08 -2.88 -9.47
C LEU A 49 -5.90 -2.24 -10.20
N ILE A 50 -4.78 -2.96 -10.34
CA ILE A 50 -3.56 -2.48 -11.02
C ILE A 50 -3.88 -2.14 -12.48
N PHE A 51 -4.58 -3.04 -13.18
CA PHE A 51 -4.95 -2.80 -14.58
C PHE A 51 -5.80 -1.54 -14.72
N GLY A 52 -6.87 -1.42 -13.95
CA GLY A 52 -7.77 -0.26 -14.01
C GLY A 52 -7.08 1.06 -13.65
N ALA A 53 -6.10 1.02 -12.73
CA ALA A 53 -5.37 2.21 -12.31
C ALA A 53 -4.29 2.64 -13.29
N LEU A 54 -3.54 1.69 -13.88
CA LEU A 54 -2.32 2.02 -14.64
C LEU A 54 -2.51 2.07 -16.15
N ALA A 55 -3.41 1.26 -16.72
CA ALA A 55 -3.52 1.14 -18.16
C ALA A 55 -3.99 2.44 -18.87
N GLY A 56 -4.68 3.33 -18.17
CA GLY A 56 -5.24 4.57 -18.73
C GLY A 56 -4.66 5.87 -18.20
N VAL A 57 -3.60 5.82 -17.39
CA VAL A 57 -3.02 7.01 -16.76
C VAL A 57 -2.21 7.84 -17.77
N GLN A 58 -2.36 9.15 -17.75
CA GLN A 58 -1.54 10.05 -18.57
C GLN A 58 -0.24 10.39 -17.85
N LEU A 59 0.87 9.79 -18.31
CA LEU A 59 2.21 10.07 -17.81
C LEU A 59 2.78 11.30 -18.50
N LYS A 60 3.24 12.28 -17.71
CA LYS A 60 3.92 13.47 -18.19
C LYS A 60 5.40 13.43 -17.77
N ARG A 61 6.30 13.91 -18.65
CA ARG A 61 7.75 13.94 -18.38
C ARG A 61 8.11 14.76 -17.12
N GLU A 62 7.37 15.84 -16.86
CA GLU A 62 7.57 16.71 -15.70
C GLU A 62 7.35 15.99 -14.34
N HIS A 63 6.66 14.83 -14.36
CA HIS A 63 6.39 14.04 -13.16
C HIS A 63 7.36 12.87 -12.97
N ALA A 64 8.42 12.75 -13.79
CA ALA A 64 9.32 11.58 -13.79
C ALA A 64 10.06 11.35 -12.46
N LEU A 65 10.28 12.39 -11.66
CA LEU A 65 10.93 12.27 -10.35
C LEU A 65 10.01 11.72 -9.25
N LEU A 66 8.69 11.79 -9.42
CA LEU A 66 7.74 11.29 -8.42
C LEU A 66 7.77 9.75 -8.26
N PRO A 67 7.80 8.93 -9.34
CA PRO A 67 8.04 7.50 -9.22
C PRO A 67 9.35 7.17 -8.52
N VAL A 68 10.43 7.91 -8.82
CA VAL A 68 11.74 7.74 -8.18
C VAL A 68 11.65 8.05 -6.69
N ALA A 69 10.95 9.13 -6.31
CA ALA A 69 10.73 9.46 -4.90
C ALA A 69 10.02 8.34 -4.14
N ALA A 70 8.97 7.74 -4.73
CA ALA A 70 8.26 6.62 -4.11
C ALA A 70 9.15 5.37 -3.90
N ILE A 71 10.02 5.08 -4.88
CA ILE A 71 11.02 4.01 -4.76
C ILE A 71 12.01 4.31 -3.63
N CYS A 72 12.56 5.52 -3.58
CA CYS A 72 13.51 5.94 -2.55
C CYS A 72 12.91 5.86 -1.14
N VAL A 73 11.67 6.33 -0.96
CA VAL A 73 10.96 6.24 0.33
C VAL A 73 10.81 4.80 0.79
N SER A 74 10.39 3.91 -0.09
CA SER A 74 10.18 2.50 0.25
C SER A 74 11.51 1.79 0.57
N LEU A 75 12.58 2.08 -0.17
CA LEU A 75 13.91 1.51 0.10
C LEU A 75 14.51 2.07 1.40
N ALA A 76 14.36 3.37 1.68
CA ALA A 76 14.75 3.96 2.95
C ALA A 76 13.97 3.33 4.12
N GLY A 77 12.67 3.11 3.93
CA GLY A 77 11.82 2.39 4.87
C GLY A 77 12.31 0.99 5.16
N TRP A 78 12.75 0.23 4.14
CA TRP A 78 13.36 -1.09 4.32
C TRP A 78 14.56 -1.03 5.25
N GLY A 79 15.55 -0.18 4.95
CA GLY A 79 16.75 -0.06 5.77
C GLY A 79 16.43 0.32 7.22
N ALA A 80 15.57 1.32 7.41
CA ALA A 80 15.15 1.76 8.75
C ALA A 80 14.39 0.66 9.51
N ALA A 81 13.47 -0.04 8.85
CA ALA A 81 12.70 -1.12 9.48
C ALA A 81 13.58 -2.31 9.86
N ALA A 82 14.50 -2.73 9.00
CA ALA A 82 15.46 -3.80 9.31
C ALA A 82 16.36 -3.43 10.50
N PHE A 83 16.81 -2.17 10.58
CA PHE A 83 17.58 -1.69 11.72
C PHE A 83 16.77 -1.71 13.02
N VAL A 84 15.56 -1.17 13.00
CA VAL A 84 14.68 -1.12 14.18
C VAL A 84 14.26 -2.52 14.62
N ALA A 85 13.88 -3.40 13.68
CA ALA A 85 13.49 -4.77 13.98
C ALA A 85 14.60 -5.56 14.70
N ARG A 86 15.86 -5.37 14.27
CA ARG A 86 17.03 -5.96 14.94
C ARG A 86 17.26 -5.40 16.34
N ARG A 87 16.96 -4.12 16.57
CA ARG A 87 17.03 -3.50 17.91
C ARG A 87 15.97 -4.05 18.86
N PHE A 88 14.81 -4.46 18.34
CA PHE A 88 13.79 -5.18 19.11
C PHE A 88 14.10 -6.69 19.27
N GLY A 89 15.15 -7.20 18.64
CA GLY A 89 15.45 -8.64 18.65
C GLY A 89 14.38 -9.49 17.98
N LEU A 90 13.68 -8.94 16.97
CA LEU A 90 12.60 -9.68 16.31
C LEU A 90 13.14 -10.90 15.57
N PRO A 91 12.40 -12.03 15.59
CA PRO A 91 12.71 -13.17 14.75
C PRO A 91 12.55 -12.77 13.27
N ARG A 92 13.19 -13.54 12.37
CA ARG A 92 13.21 -13.27 10.92
C ARG A 92 11.84 -12.95 10.32
N ILE A 93 10.81 -13.69 10.71
CA ILE A 93 9.44 -13.48 10.23
C ILE A 93 8.85 -12.15 10.75
N GLY A 94 9.20 -11.72 11.96
CA GLY A 94 8.81 -10.43 12.55
C GLY A 94 9.56 -9.26 11.90
N GLU A 95 10.90 -9.42 11.69
CA GLU A 95 11.69 -8.45 10.91
C GLU A 95 11.08 -8.27 9.51
N GLY A 96 10.76 -9.38 8.83
CA GLY A 96 10.11 -9.37 7.53
C GLY A 96 8.78 -8.63 7.52
N ALA A 97 7.92 -8.87 8.50
CA ALA A 97 6.63 -8.19 8.62
C ALA A 97 6.80 -6.67 8.84
N MET A 98 7.74 -6.25 9.70
CA MET A 98 8.05 -4.84 9.94
C MET A 98 8.59 -4.17 8.66
N VAL A 99 9.45 -4.85 7.91
CA VAL A 99 9.96 -4.40 6.61
C VAL A 99 8.82 -4.25 5.60
N MET A 100 7.92 -5.22 5.51
CA MET A 100 6.75 -5.11 4.63
C MET A 100 5.90 -3.89 4.98
N CYS A 101 5.66 -3.64 6.27
CA CYS A 101 4.94 -2.46 6.74
C CYS A 101 5.62 -1.15 6.31
N ALA A 102 6.93 -1.07 6.40
CA ALA A 102 7.67 0.13 6.06
C ALA A 102 7.82 0.36 4.54
N MET A 103 7.90 -0.70 3.75
CA MET A 103 8.02 -0.61 2.28
C MET A 103 6.70 -0.38 1.56
N SER A 104 5.56 -0.76 2.15
CA SER A 104 4.26 -0.70 1.48
C SER A 104 3.50 0.57 1.83
N LEU A 105 3.21 1.40 0.83
CA LEU A 105 2.43 2.64 0.94
C LEU A 105 0.97 2.41 0.58
N ASN A 106 0.06 3.03 1.32
CA ASN A 106 -1.38 3.00 1.03
C ASN A 106 -1.83 4.29 0.33
N ASN A 107 -1.33 4.52 -0.88
CA ASN A 107 -1.69 5.71 -1.65
C ASN A 107 -3.17 5.70 -2.06
N SER A 108 -3.82 4.51 -2.10
CA SER A 108 -5.24 4.42 -2.42
C SER A 108 -6.14 5.15 -1.41
N MET A 109 -5.69 5.33 -0.17
CA MET A 109 -6.38 6.17 0.80
C MET A 109 -6.27 7.67 0.49
N ILE A 110 -5.20 8.08 -0.21
CA ILE A 110 -4.96 9.49 -0.54
C ILE A 110 -5.76 9.90 -1.78
N TYR A 111 -6.01 8.99 -2.72
CA TYR A 111 -6.68 9.26 -3.99
C TYR A 111 -8.01 10.04 -3.87
N PRO A 112 -8.97 9.64 -3.02
CA PRO A 112 -10.24 10.35 -2.91
C PRO A 112 -10.05 11.81 -2.49
N PHE A 113 -9.16 12.04 -1.53
CA PHE A 113 -8.87 13.38 -1.03
C PHE A 113 -8.13 14.22 -2.07
N ALA A 114 -7.13 13.65 -2.74
CA ALA A 114 -6.39 14.33 -3.80
C ALA A 114 -7.32 14.71 -4.97
N ALA A 115 -8.17 13.79 -5.42
CA ALA A 115 -9.12 14.05 -6.50
C ALA A 115 -10.09 15.19 -6.18
N LEU A 116 -10.57 15.28 -4.92
CA LEU A 116 -11.53 16.29 -4.49
C LEU A 116 -10.89 17.66 -4.18
N SER A 117 -9.67 17.65 -3.62
CA SER A 117 -9.07 18.86 -3.05
C SER A 117 -8.04 19.52 -3.96
N LEU A 118 -7.32 18.74 -4.78
CA LEU A 118 -6.13 19.21 -5.51
C LEU A 118 -6.32 19.32 -7.03
N GLY A 119 -7.44 18.84 -7.55
CA GLY A 119 -7.73 18.85 -8.99
C GLY A 119 -6.95 17.80 -9.79
N ALA A 120 -7.20 17.78 -11.11
CA ALA A 120 -6.72 16.70 -11.99
C ALA A 120 -5.20 16.64 -12.15
N ALA A 121 -4.50 17.79 -12.09
CA ALA A 121 -3.04 17.84 -12.22
C ALA A 121 -2.35 17.15 -11.04
N ALA A 122 -2.70 17.53 -9.81
CA ALA A 122 -2.14 16.93 -8.62
C ALA A 122 -2.55 15.44 -8.46
N PHE A 123 -3.75 15.09 -8.90
CA PHE A 123 -4.16 13.69 -8.95
C PHE A 123 -3.27 12.86 -9.88
N SER A 124 -2.94 13.36 -11.08
CA SER A 124 -2.02 12.66 -12.01
C SER A 124 -0.61 12.53 -11.44
N GLN A 125 -0.15 13.52 -10.66
CA GLN A 125 1.13 13.45 -9.93
C GLN A 125 1.13 12.37 -8.86
N LEU A 126 0.04 12.23 -8.09
CA LEU A 126 -0.10 11.17 -7.10
C LEU A 126 -0.10 9.78 -7.76
N VAL A 127 -0.78 9.64 -8.90
CA VAL A 127 -0.76 8.40 -9.66
C VAL A 127 0.64 8.08 -10.18
N ALA A 128 1.39 9.08 -10.67
CA ALA A 128 2.78 8.90 -11.07
C ALA A 128 3.67 8.45 -9.89
N PHE A 129 3.51 9.06 -8.72
CA PHE A 129 4.19 8.63 -7.50
C PHE A 129 3.86 7.16 -7.17
N ASP A 130 2.58 6.79 -7.20
CA ASP A 130 2.13 5.43 -6.89
C ASP A 130 2.60 4.37 -7.90
N MET A 131 2.83 4.75 -9.15
CA MET A 131 3.42 3.84 -10.14
C MET A 131 4.83 3.37 -9.75
N GLY A 132 5.68 4.29 -9.25
CA GLY A 132 6.99 3.91 -8.73
C GLY A 132 6.91 2.95 -7.56
N HIS A 133 5.98 3.20 -6.64
CA HIS A 133 5.70 2.30 -5.52
C HIS A 133 5.18 0.93 -6.02
N ALA A 134 4.22 0.90 -6.95
CA ALA A 134 3.69 -0.34 -7.49
C ALA A 134 4.77 -1.19 -8.18
N LEU A 135 5.64 -0.54 -8.98
CA LEU A 135 6.78 -1.21 -9.60
C LEU A 135 7.68 -1.86 -8.54
N LEU A 136 8.03 -1.11 -7.48
CA LEU A 136 8.89 -1.63 -6.41
C LEU A 136 8.21 -2.77 -5.64
N VAL A 137 6.91 -2.66 -5.33
CA VAL A 137 6.18 -3.68 -4.58
C VAL A 137 6.17 -5.02 -5.32
N TRP A 138 5.85 -4.99 -6.61
CA TRP A 138 5.71 -6.23 -7.39
C TRP A 138 7.03 -6.79 -7.92
N THR A 139 8.13 -6.08 -7.72
CA THR A 139 9.49 -6.56 -8.00
C THR A 139 10.26 -6.79 -6.70
N VAL A 140 10.90 -5.75 -6.18
CA VAL A 140 11.84 -5.83 -5.05
C VAL A 140 11.15 -6.25 -3.76
N THR A 141 10.00 -5.62 -3.39
CA THR A 141 9.34 -5.92 -2.12
C THR A 141 8.85 -7.36 -2.07
N THR A 142 8.34 -7.91 -3.19
CA THR A 142 7.95 -9.31 -3.28
C THR A 142 9.16 -10.24 -3.07
N VAL A 143 10.30 -9.94 -3.69
CA VAL A 143 11.55 -10.69 -3.50
C VAL A 143 12.01 -10.64 -2.04
N VAL A 144 11.96 -9.46 -1.43
CA VAL A 144 12.32 -9.27 -0.01
C VAL A 144 11.39 -10.07 0.90
N ALA A 145 10.08 -10.05 0.65
CA ALA A 145 9.11 -10.85 1.40
C ALA A 145 9.42 -12.36 1.34
N CYS A 146 9.67 -12.87 0.13
CA CYS A 146 10.06 -14.27 -0.06
C CYS A 146 11.33 -14.65 0.71
N LYS A 147 12.33 -13.76 0.71
CA LYS A 147 13.57 -13.97 1.46
C LYS A 147 13.31 -14.11 2.95
N TYR A 148 12.54 -13.21 3.54
CA TYR A 148 12.19 -13.27 4.97
C TYR A 148 11.30 -14.47 5.30
N GLY A 149 10.49 -14.94 4.36
CA GLY A 149 9.65 -16.14 4.49
C GLY A 149 10.39 -17.48 4.41
N GLY A 150 11.73 -17.47 4.41
CA GLY A 150 12.53 -18.71 4.46
C GLY A 150 13.02 -19.24 3.12
N HIS A 151 12.82 -18.50 2.01
CA HIS A 151 13.26 -18.90 0.66
C HIS A 151 14.54 -18.17 0.20
N ALA A 152 15.37 -17.70 1.15
CA ALA A 152 16.54 -16.86 0.85
C ALA A 152 17.60 -17.56 -0.01
N ASP A 153 17.79 -18.86 0.20
CA ASP A 153 18.88 -19.63 -0.39
C ASP A 153 18.43 -20.44 -1.62
N ASP A 154 17.13 -20.42 -1.93
CA ASP A 154 16.55 -21.12 -3.07
C ASP A 154 16.15 -20.14 -4.17
N ILE A 155 17.13 -19.73 -4.99
CA ILE A 155 16.93 -18.79 -6.10
C ILE A 155 15.84 -19.24 -7.08
N PRO A 156 15.77 -20.52 -7.53
CA PRO A 156 14.67 -21.01 -8.36
C PRO A 156 13.29 -20.81 -7.73
N VAL A 157 13.13 -21.13 -6.46
CA VAL A 157 11.86 -20.93 -5.74
C VAL A 157 11.51 -19.44 -5.63
N LEU A 158 12.49 -18.59 -5.30
CA LEU A 158 12.34 -17.15 -5.23
C LEU A 158 11.87 -16.57 -6.57
N LEU A 159 12.56 -16.89 -7.65
CA LEU A 159 12.22 -16.46 -9.00
C LEU A 159 10.83 -16.96 -9.40
N ARG A 160 10.55 -18.25 -9.18
CA ARG A 160 9.24 -18.83 -9.49
C ARG A 160 8.11 -18.11 -8.74
N ARG A 161 8.24 -17.89 -7.44
CA ARG A 161 7.21 -17.19 -6.63
C ARG A 161 6.98 -15.76 -7.11
N THR A 162 8.04 -15.05 -7.46
CA THR A 162 7.96 -13.67 -7.97
C THR A 162 7.38 -13.64 -9.38
N LEU A 163 7.89 -14.47 -10.29
CA LEU A 163 7.47 -14.49 -11.68
C LEU A 163 6.05 -15.07 -11.88
N LEU A 164 5.57 -15.94 -10.97
CA LEU A 164 4.21 -16.45 -11.01
C LEU A 164 3.21 -15.56 -10.27
N ALA A 165 3.64 -14.41 -9.72
CA ALA A 165 2.73 -13.47 -9.05
C ALA A 165 1.86 -12.75 -10.09
N PRO A 166 0.51 -12.95 -10.10
CA PRO A 166 -0.36 -12.31 -11.09
C PRO A 166 -0.26 -10.78 -11.13
N PRO A 167 -0.10 -10.07 -9.98
CA PRO A 167 0.04 -8.61 -9.99
C PRO A 167 1.25 -8.12 -10.78
N LEU A 168 2.35 -8.88 -10.81
CA LEU A 168 3.56 -8.51 -11.56
C LEU A 168 3.29 -8.43 -13.06
N TRP A 169 2.67 -9.46 -13.63
CA TRP A 169 2.37 -9.51 -15.05
C TRP A 169 1.37 -8.44 -15.47
N VAL A 170 0.33 -8.24 -14.66
CA VAL A 170 -0.66 -7.20 -14.92
C VAL A 170 -0.04 -5.81 -14.84
N LEU A 171 0.92 -5.57 -13.93
CA LEU A 171 1.70 -4.33 -13.89
C LEU A 171 2.42 -4.10 -15.22
N PHE A 172 3.20 -5.07 -15.71
CA PHE A 172 3.94 -4.92 -16.97
C PHE A 172 3.04 -4.79 -18.18
N ILE A 173 1.95 -5.57 -18.25
CA ILE A 173 0.96 -5.46 -19.32
C ILE A 173 0.32 -4.07 -19.31
N SER A 174 -0.10 -3.59 -18.16
CA SER A 174 -0.71 -2.27 -18.01
C SER A 174 0.24 -1.15 -18.42
N LEU A 175 1.51 -1.22 -18.02
CA LEU A 175 2.53 -0.27 -18.42
C LEU A 175 2.81 -0.33 -19.93
N ALA A 176 2.92 -1.52 -20.50
CA ALA A 176 3.14 -1.70 -21.94
C ALA A 176 1.98 -1.12 -22.77
N LEU A 177 0.73 -1.38 -22.38
CA LEU A 177 -0.46 -0.81 -23.02
C LEU A 177 -0.50 0.71 -22.89
N ASN A 178 -0.15 1.24 -21.72
CA ASN A 178 -0.13 2.67 -21.46
C ASN A 178 0.94 3.38 -22.31
N LEU A 179 2.18 2.91 -22.25
CA LEU A 179 3.32 3.48 -23.00
C LEU A 179 3.16 3.29 -24.52
N GLY A 180 2.54 2.20 -24.93
CA GLY A 180 2.22 1.93 -26.34
C GLY A 180 1.02 2.74 -26.88
N GLY A 181 0.37 3.55 -26.04
CA GLY A 181 -0.77 4.37 -26.44
C GLY A 181 -2.01 3.57 -26.85
N ALA A 182 -2.19 2.35 -26.29
CA ALA A 182 -3.31 1.49 -26.64
C ALA A 182 -4.67 2.20 -26.42
N PRO A 183 -5.58 2.19 -27.41
CA PRO A 183 -6.86 2.91 -27.31
C PRO A 183 -7.86 2.13 -26.44
N ILE A 184 -7.67 2.12 -25.13
CA ILE A 184 -8.58 1.45 -24.20
C ILE A 184 -9.73 2.40 -23.84
N PRO A 185 -11.00 1.97 -24.01
CA PRO A 185 -12.15 2.81 -23.69
C PRO A 185 -12.16 3.22 -22.22
N ARG A 186 -12.28 4.52 -21.94
CA ARG A 186 -12.29 5.07 -20.57
C ARG A 186 -13.39 4.45 -19.70
N LYS A 187 -14.57 4.18 -20.27
CA LYS A 187 -15.68 3.52 -19.55
C LYS A 187 -15.29 2.12 -19.07
N PHE A 188 -14.56 1.36 -19.90
CA PHE A 188 -14.06 0.03 -19.54
C PHE A 188 -13.05 0.11 -18.40
N LEU A 189 -12.04 0.99 -18.51
CA LEU A 189 -11.04 1.20 -17.43
C LEU A 189 -11.70 1.62 -16.13
N HIS A 190 -12.68 2.51 -16.18
CA HIS A 190 -13.43 2.93 -14.99
C HIS A 190 -14.19 1.76 -14.34
N ALA A 191 -14.87 0.93 -15.15
CA ALA A 191 -15.57 -0.25 -14.64
C ALA A 191 -14.59 -1.25 -13.99
N VAL A 192 -13.46 -1.53 -14.65
CA VAL A 192 -12.40 -2.42 -14.11
C VAL A 192 -11.84 -1.86 -12.80
N LEU A 193 -11.57 -0.56 -12.74
CA LEU A 193 -11.07 0.10 -11.53
C LEU A 193 -12.07 -0.02 -10.38
N LEU A 194 -13.36 0.18 -10.63
CA LEU A 194 -14.41 0.01 -9.62
C LEU A 194 -14.45 -1.42 -9.08
N VAL A 195 -14.42 -2.43 -9.96
CA VAL A 195 -14.39 -3.84 -9.56
C VAL A 195 -13.16 -4.12 -8.69
N GLY A 196 -11.98 -3.64 -9.08
CA GLY A 196 -10.75 -3.75 -8.29
C GLY A 196 -10.85 -3.08 -6.91
N GLN A 197 -11.45 -1.90 -6.84
CA GLN A 197 -11.68 -1.18 -5.59
C GLN A 197 -12.63 -1.95 -4.66
N PHE A 198 -13.67 -2.58 -5.19
CA PHE A 198 -14.56 -3.44 -4.39
C PHE A 198 -13.85 -4.69 -3.89
N ALA A 199 -13.05 -5.34 -4.75
CA ALA A 199 -12.30 -6.53 -4.36
C ALA A 199 -11.32 -6.24 -3.21
N ILE A 200 -10.67 -5.06 -3.21
CA ILE A 200 -9.72 -4.68 -2.16
C ILE A 200 -10.40 -4.43 -0.80
N LEU A 201 -11.71 -4.19 -0.76
CA LEU A 201 -12.47 -4.06 0.49
C LEU A 201 -12.51 -5.38 1.31
N ALA A 202 -12.18 -6.52 0.68
CA ALA A 202 -11.96 -7.76 1.41
C ALA A 202 -10.77 -7.71 2.38
N VAL A 203 -9.79 -6.80 2.16
CA VAL A 203 -8.60 -6.69 3.02
C VAL A 203 -8.95 -6.17 4.41
N PRO A 204 -9.67 -5.05 4.60
CA PRO A 204 -10.10 -4.62 5.93
C PRO A 204 -10.86 -5.70 6.69
N LEU A 205 -11.76 -6.43 6.01
CA LEU A 205 -12.48 -7.56 6.61
C LEU A 205 -11.49 -8.64 7.08
N ALA A 206 -10.57 -9.05 6.21
CA ALA A 206 -9.54 -10.03 6.54
C ALA A 206 -8.65 -9.55 7.69
N MET A 207 -8.25 -8.27 7.71
CA MET A 207 -7.48 -7.68 8.82
C MET A 207 -8.22 -7.80 10.14
N GLY A 208 -9.53 -7.53 10.17
CA GLY A 208 -10.37 -7.70 11.36
C GLY A 208 -10.42 -9.15 11.85
N LEU A 209 -10.43 -10.12 10.93
CA LEU A 209 -10.35 -11.56 11.26
C LEU A 209 -8.97 -11.97 11.81
N LEU A 210 -7.90 -11.27 11.44
CA LEU A 210 -6.52 -11.66 11.75
C LEU A 210 -5.92 -10.90 12.94
N VAL A 211 -6.38 -9.66 13.17
CA VAL A 211 -5.85 -8.81 14.24
C VAL A 211 -6.16 -9.39 15.63
N SER A 212 -5.19 -9.31 16.53
CA SER A 212 -5.37 -9.68 17.93
C SER A 212 -5.27 -8.45 18.85
N ALA A 213 -5.94 -8.52 20.01
CA ALA A 213 -5.81 -7.47 21.04
C ALA A 213 -4.37 -7.39 21.59
N ARG A 214 -3.62 -8.50 21.56
CA ARG A 214 -2.21 -8.54 21.91
C ARG A 214 -1.37 -7.82 20.83
N GLY A 215 -1.62 -8.08 19.57
CA GLY A 215 -0.96 -7.44 18.43
C GLY A 215 -1.05 -5.91 18.49
N LEU A 216 -2.23 -5.36 18.76
CA LEU A 216 -2.43 -3.91 18.88
C LEU A 216 -1.63 -3.22 20.00
N ARG A 217 -1.16 -3.99 21.01
CA ARG A 217 -0.41 -3.46 22.16
C ARG A 217 1.11 -3.67 22.02
N ARG A 218 1.56 -4.30 20.95
CA ARG A 218 2.99 -4.58 20.73
C ARG A 218 3.74 -3.28 20.40
N PRO A 219 4.87 -2.97 21.06
CA PRO A 219 5.67 -1.78 20.77
C PRO A 219 6.24 -1.81 19.34
N GLU A 220 6.49 -2.99 18.78
CA GLU A 220 6.94 -3.18 17.41
C GLU A 220 5.90 -2.69 16.39
N VAL A 221 4.62 -2.87 16.70
CA VAL A 221 3.49 -2.38 15.88
C VAL A 221 3.48 -0.86 15.83
N ILE A 222 3.64 -0.20 16.98
CA ILE A 222 3.71 1.26 17.07
C ILE A 222 4.94 1.77 16.31
N SER A 223 6.07 1.08 16.45
CA SER A 223 7.30 1.43 15.75
C SER A 223 7.16 1.27 14.23
N ALA A 224 6.48 0.23 13.75
CA ALA A 224 6.20 0.05 12.32
C ALA A 224 5.33 1.21 11.76
N VAL A 225 4.33 1.66 12.53
CA VAL A 225 3.49 2.81 12.16
C VAL A 225 4.31 4.10 12.14
N ALA A 226 5.13 4.34 13.16
CA ALA A 226 5.99 5.52 13.25
C ALA A 226 7.02 5.56 12.10
N LEU A 227 7.62 4.42 11.77
CA LEU A 227 8.51 4.30 10.61
C LEU A 227 7.77 4.57 9.31
N ARG A 228 6.57 4.04 9.13
CA ARG A 228 5.86 4.25 7.88
C ARG A 228 5.46 5.71 7.68
N SER A 229 4.75 6.29 8.61
CA SER A 229 4.23 7.65 8.45
C SER A 229 5.22 8.72 8.91
N GLY A 230 5.82 8.58 10.11
CA GLY A 230 6.73 9.57 10.67
C GLY A 230 8.07 9.67 9.92
N PHE A 231 8.79 8.55 9.82
CA PHE A 231 10.04 8.52 9.06
C PHE A 231 9.80 8.79 7.57
N GLY A 232 8.65 8.33 7.03
CA GLY A 232 8.24 8.63 5.66
C GLY A 232 8.13 10.12 5.38
N VAL A 233 7.61 10.95 6.31
CA VAL A 233 7.59 12.43 6.18
C VAL A 233 9.01 12.97 6.07
N LEU A 234 9.93 12.53 6.93
CA LEU A 234 11.31 13.01 6.93
C LEU A 234 12.00 12.69 5.60
N VAL A 235 11.82 11.46 5.10
CA VAL A 235 12.36 11.07 3.78
C VAL A 235 11.71 11.88 2.67
N GLY A 236 10.38 12.09 2.71
CA GLY A 236 9.66 12.89 1.73
C GLY A 236 10.17 14.33 1.65
N LEU A 237 10.37 14.98 2.80
CA LEU A 237 10.94 16.33 2.88
C LEU A 237 12.38 16.38 2.30
N THR A 238 13.20 15.38 2.65
CA THR A 238 14.57 15.26 2.12
C THR A 238 14.55 15.11 0.59
N LEU A 239 13.65 14.28 0.04
CA LEU A 239 13.55 14.08 -1.41
C LEU A 239 13.02 15.33 -2.13
N VAL A 240 12.07 16.06 -1.53
CA VAL A 240 11.59 17.34 -2.07
C VAL A 240 12.75 18.34 -2.19
N TRP A 241 13.57 18.44 -1.16
CA TRP A 241 14.77 19.29 -1.19
C TRP A 241 15.80 18.81 -2.22
N LEU A 242 16.12 17.51 -2.23
CA LEU A 242 17.12 16.91 -3.11
C LEU A 242 16.74 17.00 -4.59
N PHE A 243 15.48 16.80 -4.92
CA PHE A 243 14.97 16.81 -6.30
C PHE A 243 14.51 18.19 -6.77
N GLY A 244 14.54 19.20 -5.89
CA GLY A 244 14.06 20.55 -6.19
C GLY A 244 12.57 20.59 -6.52
N LEU A 245 11.77 19.69 -5.94
CA LEU A 245 10.33 19.64 -6.18
C LEU A 245 9.65 20.87 -5.55
N SER A 246 8.63 21.38 -6.22
CA SER A 246 7.88 22.56 -5.78
C SER A 246 6.36 22.40 -6.02
N GLY A 247 5.57 23.29 -5.44
CA GLY A 247 4.12 23.33 -5.65
C GLY A 247 3.42 22.00 -5.28
N SER A 248 2.47 21.60 -6.13
CA SER A 248 1.71 20.36 -5.93
C SER A 248 2.57 19.09 -5.98
N GLY A 249 3.67 19.08 -6.77
CA GLY A 249 4.59 17.96 -6.84
C GLY A 249 5.31 17.71 -5.51
N ALA A 250 5.78 18.77 -4.83
CA ALA A 250 6.39 18.67 -3.51
C ALA A 250 5.37 18.16 -2.47
N ALA A 251 4.16 18.71 -2.48
CA ALA A 251 3.10 18.29 -1.58
C ALA A 251 2.74 16.80 -1.76
N ILE A 252 2.58 16.35 -2.99
CA ILE A 252 2.31 14.93 -3.31
C ILE A 252 3.46 14.03 -2.87
N ALA A 253 4.72 14.44 -3.09
CA ALA A 253 5.88 13.67 -2.63
C ALA A 253 5.88 13.50 -1.11
N ILE A 254 5.59 14.56 -0.34
CA ILE A 254 5.55 14.50 1.13
C ILE A 254 4.36 13.63 1.60
N ILE A 255 3.15 13.92 1.12
CA ILE A 255 1.94 13.22 1.56
C ILE A 255 1.97 11.75 1.15
N GLY A 256 2.41 11.44 -0.08
CA GLY A 256 2.59 10.08 -0.55
C GLY A 256 3.64 9.32 0.26
N SER A 257 4.75 10.00 0.61
CA SER A 257 5.80 9.43 1.46
C SER A 257 5.32 9.14 2.89
N ALA A 258 4.35 9.90 3.39
CA ALA A 258 3.73 9.72 4.70
C ALA A 258 2.52 8.75 4.66
N ALA A 259 2.16 8.23 3.50
CA ALA A 259 0.99 7.35 3.34
C ALA A 259 0.95 6.26 4.41
N PRO A 260 -0.23 5.85 4.88
CA PRO A 260 -0.38 4.73 5.81
C PRO A 260 0.22 3.43 5.27
N ILE A 261 0.33 2.43 6.13
CA ILE A 261 0.80 1.09 5.73
C ILE A 261 -0.16 0.51 4.68
N GLY A 262 0.41 0.11 3.53
CA GLY A 262 -0.33 -0.48 2.44
C GLY A 262 -0.88 -1.86 2.77
N PHE A 263 -2.06 -2.17 2.26
CA PHE A 263 -2.66 -3.50 2.41
C PHE A 263 -1.79 -4.62 1.81
N THR A 264 -0.93 -4.28 0.86
CA THR A 264 0.07 -5.18 0.29
C THR A 264 1.03 -5.74 1.33
N ALA A 265 1.35 -5.00 2.40
CA ALA A 265 2.14 -5.52 3.53
C ALA A 265 1.46 -6.73 4.18
N VAL A 266 0.15 -6.64 4.42
CA VAL A 266 -0.63 -7.72 5.03
C VAL A 266 -0.75 -8.92 4.09
N VAL A 267 -1.00 -8.66 2.80
CA VAL A 267 -1.13 -9.68 1.77
C VAL A 267 0.16 -10.45 1.57
N LEU A 268 1.30 -9.75 1.45
CA LEU A 268 2.63 -10.37 1.30
C LEU A 268 3.04 -11.11 2.58
N SER A 269 2.77 -10.55 3.76
CA SER A 269 3.05 -11.23 5.04
C SER A 269 2.25 -12.54 5.16
N SER A 270 0.97 -12.53 4.75
CA SER A 270 0.15 -13.75 4.72
C SER A 270 0.69 -14.80 3.75
N ARG A 271 1.06 -14.35 2.54
CA ARG A 271 1.55 -15.23 1.48
C ARG A 271 2.86 -15.91 1.84
N GLU A 272 3.79 -15.15 2.43
CA GLU A 272 5.15 -15.61 2.70
C GLU A 272 5.35 -16.11 4.15
N GLY A 273 4.28 -16.23 4.94
CA GLY A 273 4.33 -16.79 6.29
C GLY A 273 5.05 -15.91 7.31
N LEU A 274 5.05 -14.58 7.09
CA LEU A 274 5.63 -13.61 8.02
C LEU A 274 4.70 -13.39 9.24
N ASP A 275 5.11 -12.56 10.20
CA ASP A 275 4.29 -12.20 11.38
C ASP A 275 3.06 -11.39 10.94
N LEU A 276 2.00 -12.12 10.59
CA LEU A 276 0.76 -11.54 10.07
C LEU A 276 0.00 -10.72 11.10
N ASP A 277 0.11 -11.07 12.40
CA ASP A 277 -0.50 -10.30 13.48
C ASP A 277 0.14 -8.92 13.62
N LEU A 278 1.47 -8.85 13.52
CA LEU A 278 2.20 -7.57 13.47
C LEU A 278 1.76 -6.76 12.26
N ALA A 279 1.76 -7.34 11.07
CA ALA A 279 1.43 -6.63 9.82
C ALA A 279 -0.02 -6.12 9.82
N ALA A 280 -0.99 -6.96 10.21
CA ALA A 280 -2.40 -6.61 10.25
C ALA A 280 -2.70 -5.55 11.31
N SER A 281 -2.09 -5.66 12.51
CA SER A 281 -2.26 -4.70 13.60
C SER A 281 -1.66 -3.35 13.26
N ALA A 282 -0.45 -3.33 12.69
CA ALA A 282 0.21 -2.09 12.26
C ALA A 282 -0.56 -1.40 11.14
N ALA A 283 -1.03 -2.15 10.14
CA ALA A 283 -1.84 -1.61 9.06
C ALA A 283 -3.17 -1.03 9.58
N ALA A 284 -3.84 -1.72 10.52
CA ALA A 284 -5.09 -1.24 11.11
C ALA A 284 -4.92 0.11 11.83
N ILE A 285 -3.89 0.22 12.70
CA ILE A 285 -3.58 1.48 13.41
C ILE A 285 -3.20 2.58 12.41
N SER A 286 -2.36 2.25 11.44
CA SER A 286 -1.88 3.19 10.44
C SER A 286 -3.01 3.74 9.57
N VAL A 287 -3.95 2.88 9.14
CA VAL A 287 -5.13 3.27 8.37
C VAL A 287 -6.06 4.16 9.20
N PHE A 288 -6.29 3.80 10.47
CA PHE A 288 -7.09 4.63 11.39
C PHE A 288 -6.48 6.03 11.57
N LEU A 289 -5.19 6.12 11.88
CA LEU A 289 -4.50 7.41 12.00
C LEU A 289 -4.48 8.16 10.67
N GLY A 290 -4.26 7.46 9.55
CA GLY A 290 -4.30 8.02 8.20
C GLY A 290 -5.63 8.69 7.87
N SER A 291 -6.75 8.10 8.31
CA SER A 291 -8.08 8.66 8.11
C SER A 291 -8.28 10.01 8.82
N LEU A 292 -7.50 10.31 9.83
CA LEU A 292 -7.52 11.59 10.55
C LEU A 292 -6.58 12.63 9.93
N TRP A 293 -5.31 12.26 9.67
CA TRP A 293 -4.32 13.23 9.25
C TRP A 293 -4.35 13.54 7.74
N ILE A 294 -4.74 12.59 6.86
CA ILE A 294 -4.76 12.83 5.41
C ILE A 294 -5.70 13.98 5.03
N PRO A 295 -6.97 14.01 5.47
CA PRO A 295 -7.84 15.15 5.19
C PRO A 295 -7.25 16.47 5.68
N LEU A 296 -6.65 16.49 6.89
CA LEU A 296 -6.02 17.69 7.43
C LEU A 296 -4.83 18.16 6.58
N ALA A 297 -3.97 17.25 6.14
CA ALA A 297 -2.82 17.57 5.30
C ALA A 297 -3.24 18.20 3.96
N MET A 298 -4.38 17.80 3.39
CA MET A 298 -4.87 18.35 2.13
C MET A 298 -5.24 19.84 2.19
N PHE A 299 -5.54 20.39 3.37
CA PHE A 299 -5.79 21.82 3.53
C PHE A 299 -4.51 22.67 3.37
N PHE A 300 -3.35 22.10 3.60
CA PHE A 300 -2.06 22.79 3.54
C PHE A 300 -1.35 22.64 2.17
N VAL A 301 -1.95 21.89 1.24
CA VAL A 301 -1.38 21.75 -0.11
C VAL A 301 -1.71 23.00 -0.93
N PRO A 302 -0.70 23.67 -1.55
CA PRO A 302 -0.93 24.77 -2.47
C PRO A 302 -1.81 24.30 -3.65
N ARG A 303 -2.85 25.08 -3.93
CA ARG A 303 -3.76 24.84 -5.07
C ARG A 303 -3.20 25.43 -6.34
#